data_da8843e22829943ff26a99697cc7e4c7
#
_entry.id   da8843e22829943ff26a99697cc7e4c7
#
_cell.length_a   1.000
_cell.length_b   1.000
_cell.length_c   1.000
_cell.angle_alpha   90.00
_cell.angle_beta   90.00
_cell.angle_gamma   90.00
#
_symmetry.space_group_name_H-M   'P 1'
#
loop_
_entity.id
_entity.type
_entity.pdbx_description
1 polymer ?
#
loop_
_entity_poly.entity_id
_entity_poly.type
_entity_poly.pdbx_seq_one_letter_code
_entity_poly.pdbx_strand_id
1 'polypeptide(L)'
;MNEIKKKKVNAHFVIIGAGNLENEMKSKINAYGLDSSMSWLGRREDIKQFYNAFDAFLLPSIYEGLPVVGLESQAAGLPVFFSDAITREAAACSLGHFIGLRESASKWADIIIEETDKNMPIRCGHEDDLIKSGFDAVTETKRLTDYWLAAIDEQK
;
A
#
# COMPACT_ATOMS: atom_id res chain seq x y z
N MET A 1 12.31 9.30 0.86
CA MET A 1 13.14 9.58 -0.34
C MET A 1 14.54 10.06 -0.02
N ASN A 2 14.74 11.09 0.80
CA ASN A 2 16.08 11.61 1.11
C ASN A 2 17.04 10.52 1.65
N GLU A 3 16.58 9.66 2.54
CA GLU A 3 17.41 8.56 3.10
C GLU A 3 17.73 7.48 2.05
N ILE A 4 16.78 7.16 1.15
CA ILE A 4 17.02 6.24 0.02
C ILE A 4 18.11 6.80 -0.91
N LYS A 5 18.05 8.10 -1.22
CA LYS A 5 19.07 8.78 -2.03
C LYS A 5 20.47 8.74 -1.37
N LYS A 6 20.55 8.93 -0.04
CA LYS A 6 21.81 8.80 0.72
C LYS A 6 22.41 7.39 0.61
N LYS A 7 21.58 6.37 0.50
CA LYS A 7 21.99 4.97 0.33
C LYS A 7 22.35 4.63 -1.11
N LYS A 8 22.35 5.63 -2.03
CA LYS A 8 22.70 5.50 -3.45
C LYS A 8 21.82 4.55 -4.25
N VAL A 9 20.60 4.29 -3.78
CA VAL A 9 19.60 3.54 -4.53
C VAL A 9 18.96 4.47 -5.56
N ASN A 10 18.89 4.03 -6.80
CA ASN A 10 18.21 4.76 -7.86
C ASN A 10 16.70 4.52 -7.72
N ALA A 11 15.99 5.49 -7.18
CA ALA A 11 14.56 5.41 -6.94
C ALA A 11 13.86 6.71 -7.30
N HIS A 12 12.62 6.59 -7.76
CA HIS A 12 11.73 7.72 -8.02
C HIS A 12 10.46 7.56 -7.18
N PHE A 13 10.07 8.60 -6.47
CA PHE A 13 8.90 8.59 -5.60
C PHE A 13 7.73 9.29 -6.29
N VAL A 14 6.60 8.62 -6.37
CA VAL A 14 5.38 9.18 -6.95
C VAL A 14 4.34 9.37 -5.85
N ILE A 15 3.84 10.60 -5.71
CA ILE A 15 2.75 10.93 -4.80
C ILE A 15 1.47 11.08 -5.61
N ILE A 16 0.46 10.28 -5.27
CA ILE A 16 -0.86 10.33 -5.89
C ILE A 16 -1.87 10.72 -4.80
N GLY A 17 -2.58 11.80 -5.05
CA GLY A 17 -3.55 12.37 -4.12
C GLY A 17 -3.52 13.89 -4.11
N ALA A 18 -4.47 14.48 -3.43
CA ALA A 18 -4.56 15.92 -3.20
C ALA A 18 -4.98 16.19 -1.77
N GLY A 19 -4.52 17.30 -1.21
CA GLY A 19 -4.86 17.68 0.16
C GLY A 19 -4.35 19.07 0.51
N ASN A 20 -4.77 19.56 1.66
CA ASN A 20 -4.46 20.93 2.11
C ASN A 20 -2.95 21.16 2.35
N LEU A 21 -2.18 20.09 2.57
CA LEU A 21 -0.73 20.15 2.82
C LEU A 21 0.11 20.06 1.56
N GLU A 22 -0.49 20.03 0.37
CA GLU A 22 0.23 19.85 -0.91
C GLU A 22 1.34 20.90 -1.10
N ASN A 23 1.04 22.18 -0.88
CA ASN A 23 2.02 23.26 -1.04
C ASN A 23 3.17 23.14 -0.03
N GLU A 24 2.87 22.77 1.22
CA GLU A 24 3.88 22.54 2.25
C GLU A 24 4.81 21.35 1.84
N MET A 25 4.22 20.28 1.37
CA MET A 25 4.98 19.11 0.92
C MET A 25 5.87 19.43 -0.28
N LYS A 26 5.36 20.16 -1.29
CA LYS A 26 6.15 20.62 -2.44
C LYS A 26 7.31 21.51 -2.00
N SER A 27 7.08 22.42 -1.05
CA SER A 27 8.14 23.25 -0.49
C SER A 27 9.22 22.42 0.21
N LYS A 28 8.85 21.38 0.95
CA LYS A 28 9.80 20.44 1.58
C LYS A 28 10.59 19.64 0.56
N ILE A 29 9.94 19.14 -0.50
CA ILE A 29 10.59 18.41 -1.59
C ILE A 29 11.70 19.28 -2.20
N ASN A 30 11.38 20.54 -2.53
CA ASN A 30 12.34 21.49 -3.08
C ASN A 30 13.48 21.78 -2.09
N ALA A 31 13.17 22.07 -0.82
CA ALA A 31 14.17 22.35 0.22
C ALA A 31 15.17 21.21 0.44
N TYR A 32 14.76 19.96 0.20
CA TYR A 32 15.64 18.80 0.25
C TYR A 32 16.32 18.46 -1.09
N GLY A 33 16.07 19.24 -2.15
CA GLY A 33 16.64 19.00 -3.49
C GLY A 33 16.18 17.67 -4.09
N LEU A 34 14.91 17.32 -3.90
CA LEU A 34 14.32 16.04 -4.33
C LEU A 34 13.44 16.16 -5.57
N ASP A 35 13.33 17.35 -6.17
CA ASP A 35 12.44 17.64 -7.31
C ASP A 35 12.65 16.69 -8.49
N SER A 36 13.90 16.30 -8.76
CA SER A 36 14.23 15.34 -9.84
C SER A 36 13.93 13.88 -9.49
N SER A 37 13.67 13.58 -8.22
CA SER A 37 13.48 12.21 -7.71
C SER A 37 12.08 11.97 -7.18
N MET A 38 11.20 12.97 -7.29
CA MET A 38 9.82 12.89 -6.80
C MET A 38 8.87 13.53 -7.82
N SER A 39 7.69 12.93 -7.99
CA SER A 39 6.60 13.46 -8.80
C SER A 39 5.32 13.53 -7.99
N TRP A 40 4.59 14.64 -8.12
CA TRP A 40 3.26 14.80 -7.56
C TRP A 40 2.23 14.83 -8.69
N LEU A 41 1.38 13.79 -8.77
CA LEU A 41 0.45 13.61 -9.89
C LEU A 41 -0.99 14.07 -9.59
N GLY A 42 -1.26 14.55 -8.36
CA GLY A 42 -2.62 14.90 -7.96
C GLY A 42 -3.54 13.68 -7.87
N ARG A 43 -4.86 13.92 -7.94
CA ARG A 43 -5.85 12.82 -7.98
C ARG A 43 -5.81 12.10 -9.31
N ARG A 44 -5.88 10.76 -9.28
CA ARG A 44 -5.89 9.90 -10.46
C ARG A 44 -7.05 8.91 -10.35
N GLU A 45 -7.72 8.66 -11.47
CA GLU A 45 -8.77 7.63 -11.58
C GLU A 45 -8.20 6.31 -12.10
N ASP A 46 -7.09 6.36 -12.81
CA ASP A 46 -6.39 5.25 -13.42
C ASP A 46 -5.35 4.58 -12.49
N ILE A 47 -5.62 4.59 -11.18
CA ILE A 47 -4.67 4.12 -10.14
C ILE A 47 -4.18 2.68 -10.38
N LYS A 48 -5.01 1.81 -10.94
CA LYS A 48 -4.66 0.41 -11.25
C LYS A 48 -3.45 0.29 -12.19
N GLN A 49 -3.28 1.22 -13.12
CA GLN A 49 -2.13 1.23 -14.03
C GLN A 49 -0.83 1.53 -13.28
N PHE A 50 -0.91 2.37 -12.24
CA PHE A 50 0.24 2.71 -11.40
C PHE A 50 0.68 1.52 -10.52
N TYR A 51 -0.24 0.71 -10.00
CA TYR A 51 0.14 -0.50 -9.27
C TYR A 51 1.00 -1.43 -10.13
N ASN A 52 0.70 -1.55 -11.42
CA ASN A 52 1.51 -2.36 -12.34
C ASN A 52 2.87 -1.74 -12.68
N ALA A 53 3.02 -0.43 -12.52
CA ALA A 53 4.24 0.30 -12.87
C ALA A 53 5.20 0.52 -11.69
N PHE A 54 4.72 0.40 -10.45
CA PHE A 54 5.51 0.64 -9.24
C PHE A 54 6.23 -0.63 -8.77
N ASP A 55 7.30 -0.45 -7.99
CA ASP A 55 8.06 -1.53 -7.35
C ASP A 55 7.69 -1.69 -5.87
N ALA A 56 7.08 -0.68 -5.26
CA ALA A 56 6.63 -0.66 -3.88
C ALA A 56 5.50 0.34 -3.67
N PHE A 57 4.63 0.08 -2.68
CA PHE A 57 3.59 1.01 -2.25
C PHE A 57 3.77 1.38 -0.78
N LEU A 58 3.73 2.68 -0.45
CA LEU A 58 3.91 3.18 0.90
C LEU A 58 2.64 3.86 1.40
N LEU A 59 2.20 3.47 2.58
CA LEU A 59 1.06 4.07 3.28
C LEU A 59 1.42 4.39 4.75
N PRO A 60 2.19 5.46 5.00
CA PRO A 60 2.60 5.86 6.35
C PRO A 60 1.49 6.67 7.04
N SER A 61 0.24 6.22 6.97
CA SER A 61 -0.91 6.92 7.54
C SER A 61 -0.91 6.86 9.06
N ILE A 62 -1.37 7.93 9.69
CA ILE A 62 -1.56 8.01 11.14
C ILE A 62 -2.83 7.26 11.56
N TYR A 63 -3.80 7.21 10.69
CA TYR A 63 -5.08 6.52 10.90
C TYR A 63 -5.66 6.07 9.56
N GLU A 64 -6.13 4.83 9.51
CA GLU A 64 -6.94 4.27 8.44
C GLU A 64 -7.96 3.31 9.07
N GLY A 65 -9.11 3.13 8.40
CA GLY A 65 -9.93 1.96 8.61
C GLY A 65 -9.26 0.74 7.97
N LEU A 66 -9.92 0.12 7.00
CA LEU A 66 -9.26 -0.87 6.13
C LEU A 66 -8.84 -0.17 4.82
N PRO A 67 -7.53 0.03 4.57
CA PRO A 67 -7.07 0.77 3.39
C PRO A 67 -7.15 -0.10 2.13
N VAL A 68 -8.22 0.07 1.35
CA VAL A 68 -8.45 -0.68 0.10
C VAL A 68 -7.29 -0.56 -0.88
N VAL A 69 -6.66 0.62 -0.96
CA VAL A 69 -5.48 0.85 -1.80
C VAL A 69 -4.30 -0.08 -1.45
N GLY A 70 -4.18 -0.46 -0.18
CA GLY A 70 -3.18 -1.42 0.27
C GLY A 70 -3.50 -2.85 -0.18
N LEU A 71 -4.78 -3.24 -0.19
CA LEU A 71 -5.23 -4.54 -0.69
C LEU A 71 -5.06 -4.62 -2.21
N GLU A 72 -5.47 -3.57 -2.95
CA GLU A 72 -5.29 -3.47 -4.40
C GLU A 72 -3.81 -3.57 -4.80
N SER A 73 -2.92 -2.92 -4.04
CA SER A 73 -1.48 -2.99 -4.27
C SER A 73 -0.94 -4.41 -4.08
N GLN A 74 -1.36 -5.12 -3.02
CA GLN A 74 -0.98 -6.51 -2.77
C GLN A 74 -1.53 -7.45 -3.85
N ALA A 75 -2.77 -7.24 -4.31
CA ALA A 75 -3.34 -7.99 -5.44
C ALA A 75 -2.50 -7.84 -6.71
N ALA A 76 -1.93 -6.65 -6.94
CA ALA A 76 -1.03 -6.38 -8.06
C ALA A 76 0.42 -6.90 -7.83
N GLY A 77 0.69 -7.59 -6.72
CA GLY A 77 2.00 -8.15 -6.41
C GLY A 77 3.03 -7.14 -5.90
N LEU A 78 2.58 -6.00 -5.35
CA LEU A 78 3.47 -5.00 -4.77
C LEU A 78 3.74 -5.26 -3.28
N PRO A 79 4.98 -5.17 -2.82
CA PRO A 79 5.26 -5.01 -1.39
C PRO A 79 4.67 -3.67 -0.91
N VAL A 80 3.91 -3.75 0.18
CA VAL A 80 3.20 -2.63 0.78
C VAL A 80 3.74 -2.34 2.16
N PHE A 81 4.12 -1.09 2.39
CA PHE A 81 4.69 -0.63 3.66
C PHE A 81 3.68 0.24 4.40
N PHE A 82 3.01 -0.37 5.34
CA PHE A 82 2.04 0.27 6.23
C PHE A 82 2.73 0.87 7.46
N SER A 83 2.14 1.91 8.03
CA SER A 83 2.47 2.29 9.40
C SER A 83 1.90 1.28 10.40
N ASP A 84 2.48 1.23 11.59
CA ASP A 84 1.99 0.41 12.71
C ASP A 84 0.65 0.89 13.30
N ALA A 85 0.16 2.06 12.90
CA ALA A 85 -1.14 2.59 13.25
C ALA A 85 -2.30 1.99 12.43
N ILE A 86 -1.99 1.30 11.33
CA ILE A 86 -2.98 0.64 10.45
C ILE A 86 -3.31 -0.75 11.01
N THR A 87 -4.57 -1.18 10.86
CA THR A 87 -4.99 -2.53 11.26
C THR A 87 -4.16 -3.62 10.55
N ARG A 88 -3.84 -4.69 11.29
CA ARG A 88 -3.10 -5.84 10.75
C ARG A 88 -3.86 -6.58 9.66
N GLU A 89 -5.17 -6.47 9.62
CA GLU A 89 -6.03 -7.00 8.55
C GLU A 89 -5.70 -6.44 7.17
N ALA A 90 -5.06 -5.27 7.09
CA ALA A 90 -4.58 -4.69 5.84
C ALA A 90 -3.50 -5.53 5.14
N ALA A 91 -2.78 -6.40 5.86
CA ALA A 91 -1.83 -7.35 5.28
C ALA A 91 -2.56 -8.65 4.92
N ALA A 92 -3.16 -8.70 3.75
CA ALA A 92 -3.88 -9.86 3.24
C ALA A 92 -2.96 -11.00 2.77
N CYS A 93 -1.68 -10.71 2.51
CA CYS A 93 -0.66 -11.68 2.11
C CYS A 93 0.72 -11.27 2.65
N SER A 94 1.74 -12.05 2.30
CA SER A 94 3.14 -11.83 2.75
C SER A 94 3.78 -10.54 2.26
N LEU A 95 3.14 -9.81 1.35
CA LEU A 95 3.61 -8.52 0.82
C LEU A 95 3.28 -7.32 1.74
N GLY A 96 2.48 -7.51 2.78
CA GLY A 96 2.12 -6.46 3.74
C GLY A 96 3.15 -6.34 4.87
N HIS A 97 3.88 -5.23 4.93
CA HIS A 97 4.92 -4.95 5.94
C HIS A 97 4.50 -3.78 6.82
N PHE A 98 4.68 -3.90 8.14
CA PHE A 98 4.33 -2.86 9.09
C PHE A 98 5.59 -2.24 9.71
N ILE A 99 5.69 -0.91 9.67
CA ILE A 99 6.81 -0.16 10.20
C ILE A 99 6.29 0.90 11.18
N GLY A 100 6.92 1.01 12.35
CA GLY A 100 6.53 1.98 13.36
C GLY A 100 6.63 3.42 12.86
N LEU A 101 5.60 4.24 13.09
CA LEU A 101 5.63 5.67 12.76
C LEU A 101 6.70 6.44 13.55
N ARG A 102 7.13 5.92 14.70
CA ARG A 102 8.21 6.51 15.52
C ARG A 102 9.60 6.10 15.07
N GLU A 103 9.70 5.16 14.15
CA GLU A 103 10.98 4.75 13.60
C GLU A 103 11.59 5.86 12.73
N SER A 104 12.90 5.89 12.64
CA SER A 104 13.61 6.88 11.83
C SER A 104 13.34 6.67 10.34
N ALA A 105 13.40 7.75 9.56
CA ALA A 105 13.30 7.68 8.10
C ALA A 105 14.39 6.78 7.48
N SER A 106 15.56 6.65 8.13
CA SER A 106 16.61 5.72 7.73
C SER A 106 16.16 4.27 7.90
N LYS A 107 15.51 3.93 9.03
CA LYS A 107 14.99 2.58 9.27
C LYS A 107 13.89 2.20 8.26
N TRP A 108 12.98 3.14 7.98
CA TRP A 108 12.00 2.97 6.91
C TRP A 108 12.68 2.67 5.57
N ALA A 109 13.71 3.48 5.21
CA ALA A 109 14.43 3.29 3.95
C ALA A 109 15.13 1.92 3.87
N ASP A 110 15.74 1.44 4.98
CA ASP A 110 16.39 0.13 5.01
C ASP A 110 15.41 -1.00 4.73
N ILE A 111 14.28 -1.00 5.44
CA ILE A 111 13.24 -2.04 5.28
C ILE A 111 12.64 -1.99 3.86
N ILE A 112 12.32 -0.80 3.34
CA ILE A 112 11.76 -0.65 1.99
C ILE A 112 12.72 -1.21 0.95
N ILE A 113 14.01 -0.86 1.01
CA ILE A 113 15.00 -1.34 0.05
C ILE A 113 15.11 -2.87 0.14
N GLU A 114 15.31 -3.41 1.35
CA GLU A 114 15.51 -4.84 1.57
C GLU A 114 14.32 -5.67 1.06
N GLU A 115 13.10 -5.29 1.42
CA GLU A 115 11.90 -6.06 1.05
C GLU A 115 11.54 -5.87 -0.43
N THR A 116 11.79 -4.69 -1.01
CA THR A 116 11.58 -4.47 -2.44
C THR A 116 12.55 -5.33 -3.26
N ASP A 117 13.83 -5.36 -2.91
CA ASP A 117 14.84 -6.16 -3.60
C ASP A 117 14.54 -7.66 -3.54
N LYS A 118 14.02 -8.18 -2.42
CA LYS A 118 13.62 -9.58 -2.27
C LYS A 118 12.46 -9.97 -3.20
N ASN A 119 11.54 -9.04 -3.44
CA ASN A 119 10.29 -9.30 -4.17
C ASN A 119 10.35 -8.91 -5.65
N MET A 120 11.37 -8.14 -6.08
CA MET A 120 11.53 -7.67 -7.47
C MET A 120 11.55 -8.75 -8.57
N PRO A 121 12.08 -9.97 -8.38
CA PRO A 121 12.15 -10.94 -9.47
C PRO A 121 10.83 -11.61 -9.85
N ILE A 122 9.82 -11.57 -8.99
CA ILE A 122 8.60 -12.36 -9.20
C ILE A 122 7.37 -11.54 -8.82
N ARG A 123 6.89 -10.74 -9.75
CA ARG A 123 5.53 -10.19 -9.64
C ARG A 123 4.54 -11.27 -10.04
N CYS A 124 4.09 -12.06 -9.08
CA CYS A 124 2.89 -12.85 -9.23
C CYS A 124 1.75 -12.18 -8.46
N GLY A 125 0.57 -12.12 -9.05
CA GLY A 125 -0.60 -11.64 -8.35
C GLY A 125 -0.90 -12.52 -7.13
N HIS A 126 -1.34 -11.91 -6.05
CA HIS A 126 -1.74 -12.59 -4.82
C HIS A 126 -3.27 -12.62 -4.67
N GLU A 127 -3.99 -12.72 -5.79
CA GLU A 127 -5.47 -12.75 -5.80
C GLU A 127 -6.01 -13.90 -4.94
N ASP A 128 -5.43 -15.09 -5.05
CA ASP A 128 -5.84 -16.24 -4.24
C ASP A 128 -5.67 -16.01 -2.73
N ASP A 129 -4.66 -15.27 -2.32
CA ASP A 129 -4.42 -14.96 -0.92
C ASP A 129 -5.46 -13.93 -0.41
N LEU A 130 -5.83 -12.96 -1.24
CA LEU A 130 -6.89 -12.02 -0.91
C LEU A 130 -8.26 -12.71 -0.82
N ILE A 131 -8.56 -13.65 -1.71
CA ILE A 131 -9.78 -14.48 -1.66
C ILE A 131 -9.83 -15.25 -0.34
N LYS A 132 -8.76 -15.93 0.04
CA LYS A 132 -8.65 -16.68 1.30
C LYS A 132 -8.79 -15.78 2.53
N SER A 133 -8.33 -14.54 2.43
CA SER A 133 -8.41 -13.55 3.51
C SER A 133 -9.77 -12.82 3.56
N GLY A 134 -10.73 -13.20 2.71
CA GLY A 134 -12.09 -12.66 2.73
C GLY A 134 -12.24 -11.31 2.01
N PHE A 135 -11.36 -10.99 1.07
CA PHE A 135 -11.40 -9.72 0.33
C PHE A 135 -11.88 -9.88 -1.13
N ASP A 136 -12.51 -11.00 -1.45
CA ASP A 136 -13.18 -11.18 -2.74
C ASP A 136 -14.68 -10.94 -2.64
N ALA A 137 -15.16 -9.91 -3.32
CA ALA A 137 -16.56 -9.50 -3.25
C ALA A 137 -17.54 -10.59 -3.72
N VAL A 138 -17.17 -11.40 -4.70
CA VAL A 138 -18.03 -12.47 -5.22
C VAL A 138 -18.19 -13.58 -4.19
N THR A 139 -17.07 -14.05 -3.64
CA THR A 139 -17.02 -15.11 -2.63
C THR A 139 -17.75 -14.67 -1.36
N GLU A 140 -17.47 -13.47 -0.86
CA GLU A 140 -18.06 -12.96 0.38
C GLU A 140 -19.55 -12.64 0.23
N THR A 141 -20.00 -12.17 -0.94
CA THR A 141 -21.44 -12.00 -1.23
C THR A 141 -22.18 -13.32 -1.17
N LYS A 142 -21.61 -14.38 -1.78
CA LYS A 142 -22.20 -15.72 -1.71
C LYS A 142 -22.28 -16.22 -0.27
N ARG A 143 -21.17 -16.12 0.49
CA ARG A 143 -21.12 -16.54 1.89
C ARG A 143 -22.13 -15.80 2.76
N LEU A 144 -22.29 -14.50 2.57
CA LEU A 144 -23.29 -13.70 3.27
C LEU A 144 -24.72 -14.12 2.90
N THR A 145 -24.97 -14.38 1.62
CA THR A 145 -26.27 -14.86 1.14
C THR A 145 -26.63 -16.20 1.77
N ASP A 146 -25.70 -17.17 1.75
CA ASP A 146 -25.91 -18.49 2.34
C ASP A 146 -26.18 -18.40 3.85
N TYR A 147 -25.45 -17.52 4.56
CA TYR A 147 -25.68 -17.26 5.98
C TYR A 147 -27.09 -16.74 6.25
N TRP A 148 -27.58 -15.77 5.48
CA TRP A 148 -28.94 -15.21 5.67
C TRP A 148 -30.02 -16.22 5.33
N LEU A 149 -29.85 -17.03 4.30
CA LEU A 149 -30.82 -18.10 3.95
C LEU A 149 -30.92 -19.14 5.07
N ALA A 150 -29.79 -19.57 5.62
CA ALA A 150 -29.80 -20.51 6.76
C ALA A 150 -30.49 -19.91 8.00
N ALA A 151 -30.22 -18.66 8.33
CA ALA A 151 -30.83 -17.98 9.47
C ALA A 151 -32.36 -17.82 9.32
N ILE A 152 -32.87 -17.68 8.09
CA ILE A 152 -34.32 -17.63 7.83
C ILE A 152 -34.96 -19.01 8.01
N ASP A 153 -34.27 -20.08 7.63
CA ASP A 153 -34.80 -21.44 7.75
C ASP A 153 -34.83 -21.95 9.20
N GLU A 154 -33.90 -21.50 10.04
CA GLU A 154 -33.90 -21.79 11.49
C GLU A 154 -35.07 -21.12 12.26
N GLN A 155 -35.73 -20.12 11.69
CA GLN A 155 -36.84 -19.39 12.29
C GLN A 155 -38.24 -19.96 11.90
N LYS A 156 -38.27 -21.00 11.08
CA LYS A 156 -39.52 -21.72 10.66
C LYS A 156 -39.75 -22.94 11.54
#